data_9ec606aee2b61ec0befef7f9532c6687
#
_entry.id   9ec606aee2b61ec0befef7f9532c6687
#
_cell.length_a   1.000
_cell.length_b   1.000
_cell.length_c   1.000
_cell.angle_alpha   90.00
_cell.angle_beta   90.00
_cell.angle_gamma   90.00
#
_symmetry.space_group_name_H-M   'P 1'
#
loop_
_entity.id
_entity.type
_entity.pdbx_description
1 polymer ?
#
loop_
_entity_poly.entity_id
_entity_poly.type
_entity_poly.pdbx_seq_one_letter_code
_entity_poly.pdbx_strand_id
1 'polypeptide(L)'
;SDDVAGIVMALAGAAAQIAEQIRHPQTALDAAAGDINADGDTQKKLDVIADFIIEDALRDTAAMSYLSEEREQAVALGDGGLIVACDPLDGSSNIGVNVSVGTIFSVLPAAGGELQPGRAQLAAGFFVYGPQTTLLISVGAGTASFRMDADGVFHLIDGQISIPETATEFAVNASNQRHWPAAVQR
;
A
#
# COMPACT_ATOMS: atom_id res chain seq x y z
N SER A 1 -10.16 16.84 4.80
CA SER A 1 -11.54 16.67 5.30
C SER A 1 -11.59 15.43 6.19
N ASP A 2 -12.62 15.30 7.01
CA ASP A 2 -12.84 14.15 7.90
C ASP A 2 -13.00 12.86 7.08
N ASP A 3 -13.60 12.92 5.90
CA ASP A 3 -13.76 11.79 4.99
C ASP A 3 -12.42 11.20 4.52
N VAL A 4 -11.46 12.07 4.14
CA VAL A 4 -10.11 11.63 3.77
C VAL A 4 -9.41 11.01 4.97
N ALA A 5 -9.55 11.60 6.16
CA ALA A 5 -8.98 11.06 7.39
C ALA A 5 -9.59 9.68 7.72
N GLY A 6 -10.90 9.52 7.55
CA GLY A 6 -11.58 8.23 7.73
C GLY A 6 -11.04 7.14 6.82
N ILE A 7 -10.84 7.44 5.53
CA ILE A 7 -10.21 6.51 4.57
C ILE A 7 -8.78 6.15 5.01
N VAL A 8 -7.96 7.14 5.36
CA VAL A 8 -6.57 6.90 5.79
C VAL A 8 -6.50 6.02 7.04
N MET A 9 -7.40 6.24 8.01
CA MET A 9 -7.48 5.41 9.22
C MET A 9 -7.93 3.98 8.90
N ALA A 10 -8.89 3.79 7.99
CA ALA A 10 -9.30 2.47 7.53
C ALA A 10 -8.15 1.72 6.83
N LEU A 11 -7.42 2.40 5.95
CA LEU A 11 -6.22 1.85 5.31
C LEU A 11 -5.12 1.51 6.31
N ALA A 12 -4.93 2.31 7.37
CA ALA A 12 -3.97 2.00 8.44
C ALA A 12 -4.36 0.72 9.20
N GLY A 13 -5.65 0.53 9.49
CA GLY A 13 -6.17 -0.71 10.06
C GLY A 13 -5.99 -1.92 9.14
N ALA A 14 -6.24 -1.74 7.84
CA ALA A 14 -5.99 -2.76 6.82
C ALA A 14 -4.51 -3.12 6.74
N ALA A 15 -3.61 -2.12 6.76
CA ALA A 15 -2.17 -2.34 6.73
C ALA A 15 -1.66 -3.13 7.94
N ALA A 16 -2.24 -2.92 9.13
CA ALA A 16 -1.92 -3.73 10.31
C ALA A 16 -2.29 -5.21 10.11
N GLN A 17 -3.45 -5.49 9.51
CA GLN A 17 -3.88 -6.85 9.17
C GLN A 17 -3.00 -7.48 8.09
N ILE A 18 -2.67 -6.75 7.03
CA ILE A 18 -1.78 -7.21 5.95
C ILE A 18 -0.39 -7.54 6.51
N ALA A 19 0.16 -6.67 7.38
CA ALA A 19 1.45 -6.92 8.03
C ALA A 19 1.45 -8.24 8.82
N GLU A 20 0.35 -8.59 9.47
CA GLU A 20 0.19 -9.85 10.19
C GLU A 20 0.13 -11.05 9.23
N GLN A 21 -0.59 -10.93 8.10
CA GLN A 21 -0.64 -11.98 7.07
C GLN A 21 0.74 -12.24 6.45
N ILE A 22 1.55 -11.18 6.25
CA ILE A 22 2.92 -11.32 5.73
C ILE A 22 3.83 -12.03 6.74
N ARG A 23 3.70 -11.72 8.04
CA ARG A 23 4.50 -12.35 9.11
C ARG A 23 4.12 -13.83 9.33
N HIS A 24 2.85 -14.15 9.18
CA HIS A 24 2.28 -15.47 9.47
C HIS A 24 1.46 -16.02 8.30
N PRO A 25 2.08 -16.26 7.13
CA PRO A 25 1.38 -16.68 5.91
C PRO A 25 0.63 -18.01 6.06
N GLN A 26 1.01 -18.85 7.00
CA GLN A 26 0.39 -20.17 7.26
C GLN A 26 -1.07 -20.03 7.74
N THR A 27 -1.39 -19.03 8.55
CA THR A 27 -2.75 -18.83 9.06
C THR A 27 -3.74 -18.42 7.97
N ALA A 28 -3.27 -17.69 6.96
CA ALA A 28 -4.06 -17.32 5.78
C ALA A 28 -4.26 -18.49 4.81
N LEU A 29 -3.27 -19.38 4.70
CA LEU A 29 -3.28 -20.53 3.80
C LEU A 29 -4.13 -21.68 4.34
N ASP A 30 -4.18 -21.91 5.66
CA ASP A 30 -5.01 -22.94 6.29
C ASP A 30 -6.51 -22.64 6.16
N ALA A 31 -6.90 -21.38 6.09
CA ALA A 31 -8.28 -20.96 5.84
C ALA A 31 -8.74 -21.19 4.38
N ALA A 32 -7.80 -21.32 3.46
CA ALA A 32 -8.02 -21.50 2.02
C ALA A 32 -7.61 -22.91 1.51
N ALA A 33 -7.42 -23.88 2.41
CA ALA A 33 -6.81 -25.19 2.12
C ALA A 33 -7.52 -25.98 1.02
N GLY A 34 -6.91 -25.99 -0.13
CA GLY A 34 -7.14 -26.87 -1.27
C GLY A 34 -5.94 -26.79 -2.20
N ASP A 35 -5.07 -27.79 -2.13
CA ASP A 35 -3.89 -28.05 -2.98
C ASP A 35 -2.80 -26.95 -3.03
N ILE A 36 -1.71 -27.24 -2.33
CA ILE A 36 -0.48 -26.41 -2.30
C ILE A 36 0.52 -26.96 -3.32
N ASN A 37 0.87 -26.18 -4.31
CA ASN A 37 2.09 -26.36 -5.09
C ASN A 37 2.85 -25.03 -5.18
N ALA A 38 4.02 -25.02 -4.49
CA ALA A 38 5.17 -24.11 -4.66
C ALA A 38 4.98 -22.57 -4.52
N ASP A 39 6.07 -21.88 -4.21
CA ASP A 39 6.22 -20.46 -3.83
C ASP A 39 5.40 -19.40 -4.61
N GLY A 40 5.13 -19.61 -5.89
CA GLY A 40 4.33 -18.69 -6.72
C GLY A 40 2.84 -18.62 -6.36
N ASP A 41 2.24 -19.72 -5.89
CA ASP A 41 0.84 -19.76 -5.47
C ASP A 41 0.60 -19.04 -4.14
N THR A 42 1.59 -19.01 -3.26
CA THR A 42 1.52 -18.32 -1.96
C THR A 42 1.50 -16.80 -2.14
N GLN A 43 2.35 -16.28 -3.02
CA GLN A 43 2.42 -14.84 -3.35
C GLN A 43 1.09 -14.36 -3.91
N LYS A 44 0.58 -15.03 -4.95
CA LYS A 44 -0.70 -14.71 -5.59
C LYS A 44 -1.89 -14.76 -4.62
N LYS A 45 -1.83 -15.64 -3.60
CA LYS A 45 -2.86 -15.71 -2.55
C LYS A 45 -2.77 -14.51 -1.60
N LEU A 46 -1.55 -14.04 -1.25
CA LEU A 46 -1.38 -12.88 -0.39
C LEU A 46 -1.83 -11.57 -1.08
N ASP A 47 -1.56 -11.42 -2.37
CA ASP A 47 -2.07 -10.29 -3.17
C ASP A 47 -3.60 -10.21 -3.09
N VAL A 48 -4.28 -11.34 -3.34
CA VAL A 48 -5.74 -11.45 -3.24
C VAL A 48 -6.26 -11.18 -1.83
N ILE A 49 -5.58 -11.69 -0.80
CA ILE A 49 -5.96 -11.46 0.61
C ILE A 49 -5.80 -9.98 0.97
N ALA A 50 -4.70 -9.34 0.58
CA ALA A 50 -4.46 -7.92 0.82
C ALA A 50 -5.53 -7.05 0.14
N ASP A 51 -5.87 -7.38 -1.11
CA ASP A 51 -6.92 -6.70 -1.86
C ASP A 51 -8.28 -6.78 -1.17
N PHE A 52 -8.69 -7.96 -0.69
CA PHE A 52 -9.93 -8.13 0.06
C PHE A 52 -9.93 -7.40 1.41
N ILE A 53 -8.81 -7.39 2.15
CA ILE A 53 -8.69 -6.67 3.41
C ILE A 53 -8.90 -5.16 3.20
N ILE A 54 -8.31 -4.60 2.14
CA ILE A 54 -8.46 -3.18 1.80
C ILE A 54 -9.90 -2.88 1.36
N GLU A 55 -10.47 -3.70 0.47
CA GLU A 55 -11.87 -3.52 0.07
C GLU A 55 -12.82 -3.50 1.26
N ASP A 56 -12.69 -4.48 2.15
CA ASP A 56 -13.55 -4.58 3.34
C ASP A 56 -13.40 -3.37 4.27
N ALA A 57 -12.16 -2.94 4.51
CA ALA A 57 -11.88 -1.76 5.34
C ALA A 57 -12.46 -0.46 4.76
N LEU A 58 -12.61 -0.36 3.44
CA LEU A 58 -13.13 0.84 2.78
C LEU A 58 -14.66 0.91 2.73
N ARG A 59 -15.39 -0.20 2.97
CA ARG A 59 -16.87 -0.26 2.84
C ARG A 59 -17.60 0.70 3.75
N ASP A 60 -17.09 0.92 4.97
CA ASP A 60 -17.72 1.81 5.96
C ASP A 60 -17.11 3.21 5.96
N THR A 61 -16.52 3.64 4.82
CA THR A 61 -15.91 4.96 4.65
C THR A 61 -16.67 5.81 3.63
N ALA A 62 -16.17 7.03 3.38
CA ALA A 62 -16.68 7.89 2.33
C ALA A 62 -16.15 7.52 0.91
N ALA A 63 -15.58 6.33 0.74
CA ALA A 63 -15.17 5.84 -0.58
C ALA A 63 -16.41 5.41 -1.40
N MET A 64 -16.55 5.99 -2.60
CA MET A 64 -17.55 5.60 -3.58
C MET A 64 -17.10 4.38 -4.36
N SER A 65 -15.82 4.34 -4.70
CA SER A 65 -15.23 3.25 -5.46
C SER A 65 -13.78 2.98 -5.07
N TYR A 66 -13.37 1.73 -5.29
CA TYR A 66 -12.04 1.22 -5.08
C TYR A 66 -11.46 0.72 -6.41
N LEU A 67 -10.32 1.26 -6.79
CA LEU A 67 -9.54 0.88 -7.96
C LEU A 67 -8.32 0.10 -7.48
N SER A 68 -8.30 -1.18 -7.72
CA SER A 68 -7.20 -2.07 -7.34
C SER A 68 -6.35 -2.44 -8.55
N GLU A 69 -5.04 -2.54 -8.37
CA GLU A 69 -4.12 -3.09 -9.37
C GLU A 69 -4.44 -4.56 -9.68
N GLU A 70 -4.97 -5.28 -8.68
CA GLU A 70 -5.33 -6.70 -8.76
C GLU A 70 -6.66 -6.96 -9.52
N ARG A 71 -7.35 -5.91 -9.99
CA ARG A 71 -8.68 -6.01 -10.59
C ARG A 71 -8.79 -5.24 -11.90
N GLU A 72 -9.46 -5.86 -12.88
CA GLU A 72 -9.73 -5.21 -14.17
C GLU A 72 -10.78 -4.09 -14.09
N GLN A 73 -11.64 -4.10 -13.07
CA GLN A 73 -12.75 -3.17 -12.91
C GLN A 73 -12.79 -2.58 -11.51
N ALA A 74 -13.22 -1.32 -11.43
CA ALA A 74 -13.49 -0.65 -10.17
C ALA A 74 -14.56 -1.40 -9.36
N VAL A 75 -14.38 -1.44 -8.05
CA VAL A 75 -15.36 -1.96 -7.09
C VAL A 75 -16.21 -0.80 -6.59
N ALA A 76 -17.53 -0.88 -6.77
CA ALA A 76 -18.46 0.07 -6.16
C ALA A 76 -18.57 -0.25 -4.66
N LEU A 77 -18.34 0.76 -3.79
CA LEU A 77 -18.40 0.61 -2.34
C LEU A 77 -19.63 1.28 -1.73
N GLY A 78 -20.04 2.44 -2.25
CA GLY A 78 -21.18 3.20 -1.71
C GLY A 78 -21.42 4.51 -2.43
N ASP A 79 -22.15 5.41 -1.77
CA ASP A 79 -22.54 6.72 -2.30
C ASP A 79 -21.60 7.85 -1.85
N GLY A 80 -20.38 7.52 -1.45
CA GLY A 80 -19.37 8.48 -0.99
C GLY A 80 -18.86 9.40 -2.10
N GLY A 81 -18.10 10.42 -1.72
CA GLY A 81 -17.56 11.43 -2.64
C GLY A 81 -16.11 11.19 -3.07
N LEU A 82 -15.50 10.05 -2.68
CA LEU A 82 -14.07 9.79 -2.86
C LEU A 82 -13.82 8.48 -3.61
N ILE A 83 -12.72 8.44 -4.35
CA ILE A 83 -12.18 7.25 -5.02
C ILE A 83 -10.88 6.90 -4.34
N VAL A 84 -10.67 5.61 -4.05
CA VAL A 84 -9.38 5.09 -3.58
C VAL A 84 -8.77 4.24 -4.68
N ALA A 85 -7.59 4.60 -5.14
CA ALA A 85 -6.77 3.78 -6.03
C ALA A 85 -5.61 3.19 -5.25
N CYS A 86 -5.34 1.89 -5.43
CA CYS A 86 -4.39 1.16 -4.59
C CYS A 86 -3.69 0.04 -5.37
N ASP A 87 -2.41 -0.14 -5.07
CA ASP A 87 -1.71 -1.41 -5.21
C ASP A 87 -1.69 -2.07 -3.82
N PRO A 88 -2.45 -3.14 -3.61
CA PRO A 88 -2.61 -3.76 -2.29
C PRO A 88 -1.33 -4.36 -1.72
N LEU A 89 -0.45 -4.89 -2.57
CA LEU A 89 0.76 -5.57 -2.13
C LEU A 89 1.90 -5.46 -3.17
N ASP A 90 2.41 -4.22 -3.36
CA ASP A 90 3.55 -3.94 -4.24
C ASP A 90 4.79 -4.74 -3.84
N GLY A 91 5.38 -5.40 -4.83
CA GLY A 91 6.58 -6.19 -4.66
C GLY A 91 6.34 -7.56 -4.00
N SER A 92 5.16 -8.15 -4.08
CA SER A 92 4.81 -9.45 -3.48
C SER A 92 5.80 -10.59 -3.82
N SER A 93 6.43 -10.53 -4.99
CA SER A 93 7.53 -11.45 -5.39
C SER A 93 8.76 -11.41 -4.46
N ASN A 94 8.91 -10.37 -3.65
CA ASN A 94 10.00 -10.24 -2.68
C ASN A 94 9.73 -10.96 -1.35
N ILE A 95 8.52 -11.42 -1.09
CA ILE A 95 8.13 -12.07 0.16
C ILE A 95 8.95 -13.34 0.39
N GLY A 96 9.08 -14.19 -0.65
CA GLY A 96 9.83 -15.44 -0.58
C GLY A 96 11.32 -15.27 -0.30
N VAL A 97 11.89 -14.09 -0.56
CA VAL A 97 13.30 -13.77 -0.27
C VAL A 97 13.45 -12.81 0.92
N ASN A 98 12.35 -12.56 1.65
CA ASN A 98 12.31 -11.76 2.87
C ASN A 98 12.81 -10.32 2.68
N VAL A 99 12.43 -9.69 1.57
CA VAL A 99 12.66 -8.27 1.29
C VAL A 99 11.36 -7.50 1.52
N SER A 100 11.46 -6.24 1.95
CA SER A 100 10.31 -5.39 2.21
C SER A 100 9.39 -5.28 0.99
N VAL A 101 8.09 -5.29 1.26
CA VAL A 101 6.98 -5.07 0.32
C VAL A 101 6.12 -3.92 0.82
N GLY A 102 5.14 -3.48 0.07
CA GLY A 102 4.34 -2.32 0.47
C GLY A 102 2.92 -2.35 -0.04
N THR A 103 2.11 -1.41 0.46
CA THR A 103 0.82 -1.04 -0.10
C THR A 103 0.92 0.41 -0.54
N ILE A 104 0.52 0.72 -1.77
CA ILE A 104 0.54 2.09 -2.30
C ILE A 104 -0.89 2.55 -2.52
N PHE A 105 -1.24 3.77 -2.10
CA PHE A 105 -2.58 4.27 -2.26
C PHE A 105 -2.65 5.75 -2.62
N SER A 106 -3.76 6.13 -3.25
CA SER A 106 -4.17 7.52 -3.43
C SER A 106 -5.67 7.70 -3.22
N VAL A 107 -6.05 8.86 -2.71
CA VAL A 107 -7.44 9.28 -2.51
C VAL A 107 -7.73 10.45 -3.43
N LEU A 108 -8.77 10.33 -4.25
CA LEU A 108 -9.15 11.29 -5.27
C LEU A 108 -10.62 11.71 -5.09
N PRO A 109 -11.02 12.93 -5.52
CA PRO A 109 -12.42 13.31 -5.54
C PRO A 109 -13.18 12.53 -6.63
N ALA A 110 -14.34 11.98 -6.29
CA ALA A 110 -15.16 11.21 -7.24
C ALA A 110 -15.67 12.06 -8.42
N ALA A 111 -15.88 13.35 -8.21
CA ALA A 111 -16.38 14.26 -9.24
C ALA A 111 -15.46 14.39 -10.49
N GLY A 112 -14.18 14.03 -10.37
CA GLY A 112 -13.23 14.03 -11.49
C GLY A 112 -13.20 12.74 -12.30
N GLY A 113 -13.94 11.69 -11.89
CA GLY A 113 -13.88 10.35 -12.48
C GLY A 113 -12.64 9.57 -12.06
N GLU A 114 -12.44 8.41 -12.64
CA GLU A 114 -11.34 7.49 -12.26
C GLU A 114 -9.97 7.96 -12.77
N LEU A 115 -9.93 8.53 -13.97
CA LEU A 115 -8.69 9.00 -14.60
C LEU A 115 -8.52 10.50 -14.38
N GLN A 116 -7.74 10.86 -13.38
CA GLN A 116 -7.46 12.25 -13.00
C GLN A 116 -5.96 12.54 -12.99
N PRO A 117 -5.54 13.80 -13.19
CA PRO A 117 -4.16 14.19 -12.98
C PRO A 117 -3.73 13.93 -11.53
N GLY A 118 -2.50 13.44 -11.30
CA GLY A 118 -1.99 13.16 -9.96
C GLY A 118 -2.07 14.34 -8.98
N ARG A 119 -2.05 15.60 -9.47
CA ARG A 119 -2.27 16.79 -8.64
C ARG A 119 -3.68 16.94 -8.07
N ALA A 120 -4.64 16.15 -8.54
CA ALA A 120 -6.01 16.13 -7.99
C ALA A 120 -6.12 15.23 -6.73
N GLN A 121 -5.08 14.48 -6.39
CA GLN A 121 -5.04 13.66 -5.18
C GLN A 121 -5.24 14.52 -3.95
N LEU A 122 -6.13 14.10 -3.07
CA LEU A 122 -6.41 14.70 -1.76
C LEU A 122 -5.49 14.12 -0.68
N ALA A 123 -5.11 12.86 -0.86
CA ALA A 123 -4.08 12.17 -0.10
C ALA A 123 -3.37 11.17 -1.01
N ALA A 124 -2.09 10.93 -0.74
CA ALA A 124 -1.33 9.85 -1.35
C ALA A 124 -0.31 9.35 -0.34
N GLY A 125 -0.08 8.04 -0.31
CA GLY A 125 0.86 7.45 0.63
C GLY A 125 1.18 6.01 0.32
N PHE A 126 2.05 5.46 1.13
CA PHE A 126 2.41 4.05 1.06
C PHE A 126 2.79 3.50 2.42
N PHE A 127 2.43 2.24 2.64
CA PHE A 127 2.91 1.45 3.76
C PHE A 127 4.10 0.62 3.31
N VAL A 128 5.08 0.45 4.19
CA VAL A 128 6.22 -0.44 3.99
C VAL A 128 6.18 -1.52 5.05
N TYR A 129 6.11 -2.76 4.61
CA TYR A 129 6.16 -3.96 5.45
C TYR A 129 7.58 -4.52 5.45
N GLY A 130 8.37 -4.11 6.43
CA GLY A 130 9.76 -4.50 6.61
C GLY A 130 10.03 -4.87 8.08
N PRO A 131 11.27 -4.69 8.56
CA PRO A 131 11.59 -4.85 9.98
C PRO A 131 10.70 -4.00 10.90
N GLN A 132 10.19 -2.90 10.39
CA GLN A 132 9.13 -2.07 10.98
C GLN A 132 8.06 -1.83 9.92
N THR A 133 6.80 -1.79 10.36
CA THR A 133 5.72 -1.33 9.47
C THR A 133 5.62 0.18 9.60
N THR A 134 5.77 0.88 8.49
CA THR A 134 5.77 2.35 8.44
C THR A 134 4.77 2.86 7.41
N LEU A 135 4.24 4.06 7.64
CA LEU A 135 3.41 4.80 6.70
C LEU A 135 4.10 6.11 6.35
N LEU A 136 4.24 6.40 5.06
CA LEU A 136 4.55 7.74 4.56
C LEU A 136 3.32 8.28 3.85
N ILE A 137 2.91 9.49 4.18
CA ILE A 137 1.68 10.07 3.63
C ILE A 137 1.81 11.57 3.42
N SER A 138 1.23 12.04 2.31
CA SER A 138 0.97 13.46 2.06
C SER A 138 -0.52 13.70 1.93
N VAL A 139 -0.98 14.76 2.60
CA VAL A 139 -2.36 15.26 2.52
C VAL A 139 -2.41 16.69 1.97
N GLY A 140 -1.42 17.06 1.15
CA GLY A 140 -1.32 18.37 0.50
C GLY A 140 -0.50 19.42 1.26
N ALA A 141 -0.04 19.13 2.49
CA ALA A 141 0.72 20.07 3.33
C ALA A 141 2.11 19.54 3.71
N GLY A 142 2.77 18.81 2.82
CA GLY A 142 4.03 18.13 3.08
C GLY A 142 3.85 16.63 3.25
N THR A 143 4.90 15.95 3.67
CA THR A 143 4.91 14.50 3.87
C THR A 143 5.24 14.18 5.33
N ALA A 144 4.45 13.32 5.94
CA ALA A 144 4.66 12.83 7.30
C ALA A 144 4.98 11.34 7.29
N SER A 145 5.71 10.87 8.31
CA SER A 145 5.95 9.45 8.56
C SER A 145 5.40 9.01 9.89
N PHE A 146 4.89 7.78 9.88
CA PHE A 146 4.36 7.09 11.04
C PHE A 146 4.99 5.70 11.13
N ARG A 147 5.01 5.15 12.34
CA ARG A 147 5.45 3.78 12.59
C ARG A 147 4.40 3.06 13.43
N MET A 148 4.12 1.84 13.04
CA MET A 148 3.19 0.96 13.74
C MET A 148 3.86 0.36 14.99
N ASP A 149 3.15 0.34 16.10
CA ASP A 149 3.55 -0.37 17.32
C ASP A 149 3.07 -1.83 17.33
N ALA A 150 3.28 -2.52 18.46
CA ALA A 150 2.90 -3.92 18.64
C ALA A 150 1.38 -4.14 18.67
N ASP A 151 0.62 -3.11 19.00
CA ASP A 151 -0.85 -3.13 19.06
C ASP A 151 -1.51 -2.76 17.72
N GLY A 152 -0.69 -2.53 16.66
CA GLY A 152 -1.16 -2.15 15.33
C GLY A 152 -1.50 -0.67 15.18
N VAL A 153 -1.11 0.17 16.14
CA VAL A 153 -1.38 1.61 16.13
C VAL A 153 -0.22 2.38 15.51
N PHE A 154 -0.54 3.29 14.59
CA PHE A 154 0.46 4.13 13.92
C PHE A 154 0.73 5.41 14.73
N HIS A 155 1.97 5.63 15.11
CA HIS A 155 2.46 6.80 15.83
C HIS A 155 3.27 7.70 14.91
N LEU A 156 3.04 9.01 15.00
CA LEU A 156 3.79 10.03 14.26
C LEU A 156 5.27 9.98 14.65
N ILE A 157 6.16 9.87 13.66
CA ILE A 157 7.62 9.93 13.84
C ILE A 157 8.15 11.28 13.38
N ASP A 158 7.76 11.73 12.18
CA ASP A 158 8.13 13.02 11.63
C ASP A 158 6.92 13.63 10.91
N GLY A 159 6.54 14.83 11.33
CA GLY A 159 5.40 15.53 10.76
C GLY A 159 5.69 16.27 9.46
N GLN A 160 6.98 16.40 9.08
CA GLN A 160 7.38 17.14 7.88
C GLN A 160 8.73 16.68 7.33
N ILE A 161 8.71 15.53 6.67
CA ILE A 161 9.89 14.98 6.01
C ILE A 161 10.34 15.92 4.90
N SER A 162 11.63 16.24 4.89
CA SER A 162 12.28 16.96 3.80
C SER A 162 13.51 16.19 3.32
N ILE A 163 13.65 16.11 1.98
CA ILE A 163 14.85 15.53 1.36
C ILE A 163 15.92 16.65 1.34
N PRO A 164 17.15 16.40 1.84
CA PRO A 164 18.21 17.40 1.79
C PRO A 164 18.61 17.69 0.32
N GLU A 165 19.04 18.94 0.05
CA GLU A 165 19.49 19.35 -1.29
C GLU A 165 20.69 18.53 -1.79
N THR A 166 21.52 18.06 -0.87
CA THR A 166 22.68 17.20 -1.16
C THR A 166 22.59 15.92 -0.34
N ALA A 167 22.76 14.78 -1.00
CA ALA A 167 22.85 13.47 -0.37
C ALA A 167 24.27 12.90 -0.55
N THR A 168 24.78 12.26 0.51
CA THR A 168 26.07 11.54 0.49
C THR A 168 25.91 10.04 0.28
N GLU A 169 24.69 9.54 0.44
CA GLU A 169 24.34 8.12 0.33
C GLU A 169 23.08 7.94 -0.52
N PHE A 170 23.04 6.85 -1.24
CA PHE A 170 21.84 6.40 -1.95
C PHE A 170 21.75 4.87 -1.90
N ALA A 171 20.53 4.35 -1.96
CA ALA A 171 20.27 2.93 -2.12
C ALA A 171 19.48 2.69 -3.41
N VAL A 172 19.82 1.64 -4.14
CA VAL A 172 19.14 1.26 -5.37
C VAL A 172 19.05 -0.27 -5.46
N ASN A 173 17.93 -0.78 -5.94
CA ASN A 173 17.82 -2.19 -6.27
C ASN A 173 18.59 -2.46 -7.58
N ALA A 174 19.74 -3.10 -7.47
CA ALA A 174 20.62 -3.41 -8.60
C ALA A 174 20.38 -4.80 -9.21
N SER A 175 19.35 -5.53 -8.83
CA SER A 175 19.09 -6.90 -9.30
C SER A 175 18.98 -7.02 -10.82
N ASN A 176 18.49 -5.97 -11.48
CA ASN A 176 18.36 -5.89 -12.94
C ASN A 176 19.46 -5.07 -13.62
N GLN A 177 20.57 -4.74 -12.95
CA GLN A 177 21.65 -3.90 -13.46
C GLN A 177 22.17 -4.36 -14.84
N ARG A 178 22.25 -5.68 -15.06
CA ARG A 178 22.68 -6.28 -16.35
C ARG A 178 21.82 -5.87 -17.55
N HIS A 179 20.57 -5.43 -17.30
CA HIS A 179 19.61 -5.01 -18.32
C HIS A 179 19.52 -3.49 -18.48
N TRP A 180 20.22 -2.74 -17.63
CA TRP A 180 20.20 -1.29 -17.70
C TRP A 180 20.96 -0.77 -18.91
N PRO A 181 20.59 0.38 -19.50
CA PRO A 181 21.39 1.03 -20.52
C PRO A 181 22.81 1.32 -20.01
N ALA A 182 23.81 1.20 -20.89
CA ALA A 182 25.23 1.37 -20.53
C ALA A 182 25.53 2.70 -19.79
N ALA A 183 24.77 3.76 -20.08
CA ALA A 183 24.90 5.05 -19.41
C ALA A 183 24.51 5.01 -17.92
N VAL A 184 23.65 4.06 -17.50
CA VAL A 184 23.14 3.90 -16.13
C VAL A 184 23.94 2.86 -15.35
N GLN A 185 24.63 1.94 -16.05
CA GLN A 185 25.45 0.90 -15.43
C GLN A 185 26.79 1.42 -14.86
N ARG A 186 27.15 2.68 -15.13
CA ARG A 186 28.38 3.35 -14.68
C ARG A 186 28.13 4.07 -13.37
#